data_cadc6aafeeb47c5c11dc397e72f441c7
#
_entry.id   cadc6aafeeb47c5c11dc397e72f441c7
#
_cell.length_a   1.000
_cell.length_b   1.000
_cell.length_c   1.000
_cell.angle_alpha   90.00
_cell.angle_beta   90.00
_cell.angle_gamma   90.00
#
_symmetry.space_group_name_H-M   'P 1'
#
loop_
_entity.id
_entity.type
_entity.pdbx_description
1 polymer ?
#
loop_
_entity_poly.entity_id
_entity_poly.type
_entity_poly.pdbx_seq_one_letter_code
_entity_poly.pdbx_strand_id
1 'polypeptide(L)'
;MLCLVGQMKRGGVAAPGKQDATVRIGILGSGLMGGKLGTLFACAGHEVVFSYARSQAKLKRPARIAGGNALAGMPAQAARGADALLLAVHWSRFPDVLQQAGDISGKVIVSRSLPMNADNTELFVAHTSSGLEELAKIVPKVRVAAAFNSVPSEVLFSVYEGRRRAKRPSLVYCGDDKRAKSVAATLIRDVGFNPVDSGPARIARYIEPFALLVAQLAYEGKGGPELAYRFDRRGK
;
A
#
# COMPACT_ATOMS: atom_id res chain seq x y z
N MET A 1 1.01 21.13 -0.90
CA MET A 1 0.27 21.65 -2.06
C MET A 1 -0.74 20.64 -2.60
N LEU A 2 -0.43 19.36 -2.76
CA LEU A 2 -1.39 18.33 -3.25
C LEU A 2 -2.65 18.17 -2.37
N CYS A 3 -2.53 18.15 -1.05
CA CYS A 3 -3.69 18.02 -0.15
C CYS A 3 -4.56 19.28 -0.07
N LEU A 4 -4.00 20.48 -0.30
CA LEU A 4 -4.71 21.75 -0.27
C LEU A 4 -5.60 21.98 -1.50
N VAL A 5 -5.25 21.45 -2.67
CA VAL A 5 -6.04 21.58 -3.91
C VAL A 5 -7.39 20.87 -3.81
N GLY A 6 -7.51 19.85 -2.96
CA GLY A 6 -8.79 19.15 -2.68
C GLY A 6 -9.76 19.91 -1.80
N GLN A 7 -9.29 20.90 -1.04
CA GLN A 7 -10.15 21.69 -0.10
C GLN A 7 -10.67 23.00 -0.69
N MET A 8 -10.04 23.57 -1.74
CA MET A 8 -10.41 24.87 -2.29
C MET A 8 -11.52 24.88 -3.36
N LYS A 9 -12.08 23.75 -3.74
CA LYS A 9 -13.24 23.67 -4.67
C LYS A 9 -14.49 23.09 -4.00
N ARG A 10 -14.93 23.69 -2.90
CA ARG A 10 -16.29 23.50 -2.38
C ARG A 10 -17.19 24.62 -2.90
N GLY A 11 -17.51 24.56 -4.17
CA GLY A 11 -18.54 25.35 -4.80
C GLY A 11 -19.21 24.50 -5.87
N GLY A 12 -20.41 23.97 -5.61
CA GLY A 12 -21.20 23.23 -6.59
C GLY A 12 -21.44 21.75 -6.21
N VAL A 13 -22.63 21.50 -5.73
CA VAL A 13 -23.29 20.29 -5.29
C VAL A 13 -23.09 19.11 -6.23
N ALA A 14 -22.38 18.10 -5.79
CA ALA A 14 -22.63 16.68 -6.12
C ALA A 14 -22.60 15.93 -4.80
N ALA A 15 -23.66 15.15 -4.51
CA ALA A 15 -23.79 14.38 -3.28
C ALA A 15 -22.53 13.51 -3.05
N PRO A 16 -21.99 13.46 -1.82
CA PRO A 16 -20.87 12.58 -1.51
C PRO A 16 -21.37 11.15 -1.64
N GLY A 17 -20.83 10.40 -2.62
CA GLY A 17 -20.84 8.95 -2.52
C GLY A 17 -20.32 8.57 -1.13
N LYS A 18 -20.89 7.55 -0.48
CA LYS A 18 -20.53 7.08 0.86
C LYS A 18 -19.01 7.22 1.05
N GLN A 19 -18.59 8.15 1.93
CA GLN A 19 -17.21 8.16 2.41
C GLN A 19 -17.04 6.84 3.15
N ASP A 20 -16.21 5.96 2.61
CA ASP A 20 -15.78 4.80 3.36
C ASP A 20 -15.17 5.29 4.69
N ALA A 21 -15.39 4.54 5.77
CA ALA A 21 -15.01 4.98 7.12
C ALA A 21 -13.52 5.34 7.17
N THR A 22 -13.19 6.45 7.84
CA THR A 22 -11.79 6.84 8.13
C THR A 22 -11.05 5.68 8.80
N VAL A 23 -9.91 5.29 8.24
CA VAL A 23 -9.05 4.23 8.77
C VAL A 23 -7.82 4.86 9.41
N ARG A 24 -7.43 4.40 10.58
CA ARG A 24 -6.16 4.77 11.23
C ARG A 24 -5.08 3.82 10.74
N ILE A 25 -4.09 4.35 10.03
CA ILE A 25 -3.08 3.56 9.32
C ILE A 25 -1.69 3.82 9.89
N GLY A 26 -1.05 2.77 10.39
CA GLY A 26 0.37 2.80 10.74
C GLY A 26 1.23 2.41 9.53
N ILE A 27 2.18 3.27 9.15
CA ILE A 27 3.12 2.97 8.07
C ILE A 27 4.39 2.38 8.68
N LEU A 28 4.59 1.08 8.50
CA LEU A 28 5.83 0.38 8.86
C LEU A 28 6.77 0.37 7.66
N GLY A 29 7.60 1.43 7.57
CA GLY A 29 8.50 1.67 6.45
C GLY A 29 8.14 2.90 5.62
N SER A 30 8.60 4.07 6.06
CA SER A 30 8.35 5.36 5.40
C SER A 30 9.41 5.69 4.34
N GLY A 31 9.83 4.68 3.58
CA GLY A 31 10.67 4.82 2.39
C GLY A 31 9.90 5.40 1.20
N LEU A 32 10.39 5.13 -0.03
CA LEU A 32 9.80 5.65 -1.26
C LEU A 32 8.31 5.30 -1.40
N MET A 33 7.97 4.00 -1.32
CA MET A 33 6.58 3.55 -1.44
C MET A 33 5.72 3.90 -0.24
N GLY A 34 6.17 3.56 0.98
CA GLY A 34 5.38 3.82 2.19
C GLY A 34 5.18 5.31 2.46
N GLY A 35 6.17 6.15 2.11
CA GLY A 35 6.04 7.60 2.19
C GLY A 35 5.00 8.15 1.22
N LYS A 36 5.03 7.72 -0.05
CA LYS A 36 4.03 8.15 -1.06
C LYS A 36 2.63 7.64 -0.73
N LEU A 37 2.48 6.33 -0.44
CA LEU A 37 1.18 5.74 -0.10
C LEU A 37 0.58 6.37 1.17
N GLY A 38 1.35 6.51 2.24
CA GLY A 38 0.87 7.16 3.45
C GLY A 38 0.44 8.60 3.24
N THR A 39 1.16 9.37 2.39
CA THR A 39 0.74 10.72 1.99
C THR A 39 -0.61 10.68 1.27
N LEU A 40 -0.80 9.77 0.32
CA LEU A 40 -2.05 9.65 -0.42
C LEU A 40 -3.21 9.19 0.46
N PHE A 41 -2.98 8.28 1.40
CA PHE A 41 -3.99 7.88 2.38
C PHE A 41 -4.43 9.07 3.24
N ALA A 42 -3.49 9.88 3.74
CA ALA A 42 -3.84 11.09 4.50
C ALA A 42 -4.60 12.10 3.64
N CYS A 43 -4.20 12.30 2.37
CA CYS A 43 -4.95 13.15 1.42
C CYS A 43 -6.34 12.60 1.10
N ALA A 44 -6.54 11.29 1.21
CA ALA A 44 -7.86 10.65 1.07
C ALA A 44 -8.73 10.75 2.34
N GLY A 45 -8.19 11.26 3.46
CA GLY A 45 -8.93 11.50 4.70
C GLY A 45 -8.66 10.50 5.81
N HIS A 46 -7.71 9.59 5.65
CA HIS A 46 -7.30 8.66 6.69
C HIS A 46 -6.35 9.33 7.70
N GLU A 47 -6.31 8.79 8.92
CA GLU A 47 -5.30 9.15 9.92
C GLU A 47 -4.04 8.31 9.70
N VAL A 48 -2.88 8.93 9.56
CA VAL A 48 -1.65 8.22 9.20
C VAL A 48 -0.52 8.50 10.19
N VAL A 49 0.13 7.45 10.66
CA VAL A 49 1.38 7.56 11.44
C VAL A 49 2.52 6.95 10.65
N PHE A 50 3.44 7.80 10.18
CA PHE A 50 4.66 7.37 9.50
C PHE A 50 5.68 6.87 10.52
N SER A 51 6.25 5.69 10.27
CA SER A 51 7.29 5.15 11.14
C SER A 51 8.34 4.35 10.36
N TYR A 52 9.42 3.99 11.05
CA TYR A 52 10.50 3.16 10.51
C TYR A 52 11.12 3.71 9.22
N ALA A 53 12.02 4.65 9.38
CA ALA A 53 12.83 5.20 8.29
C ALA A 53 14.30 5.35 8.70
N ARG A 54 15.19 5.44 7.71
CA ARG A 54 16.64 5.60 7.93
C ARG A 54 17.03 6.90 8.64
N SER A 55 16.13 7.90 8.67
CA SER A 55 16.36 9.17 9.36
C SER A 55 15.05 9.83 9.76
N GLN A 56 15.09 10.67 10.80
CA GLN A 56 13.95 11.47 11.26
C GLN A 56 13.38 12.39 10.16
N ALA A 57 14.25 12.94 9.31
CA ALA A 57 13.82 13.79 8.20
C ALA A 57 12.91 13.03 7.21
N LYS A 58 13.20 11.74 6.98
CA LYS A 58 12.37 10.87 6.11
C LYS A 58 11.02 10.52 6.71
N LEU A 59 10.83 10.64 8.02
CA LEU A 59 9.53 10.51 8.69
C LEU A 59 8.75 11.84 8.66
N LYS A 60 9.41 12.94 9.01
CA LYS A 60 8.77 14.26 9.13
C LYS A 60 8.33 14.84 7.78
N ARG A 61 9.09 14.59 6.70
CA ARG A 61 8.79 15.12 5.37
C ARG A 61 7.42 14.65 4.83
N PRO A 62 7.11 13.34 4.72
CA PRO A 62 5.81 12.89 4.26
C PRO A 62 4.68 13.33 5.20
N ALA A 63 4.86 13.29 6.52
CA ALA A 63 3.87 13.78 7.47
C ALA A 63 3.53 15.27 7.24
N ARG A 64 4.53 16.13 7.01
CA ARG A 64 4.34 17.55 6.71
C ARG A 64 3.63 17.76 5.36
N ILE A 65 3.97 16.97 4.33
CA ILE A 65 3.33 17.06 3.00
C ILE A 65 1.88 16.61 3.08
N ALA A 66 1.60 15.58 3.85
CA ALA A 66 0.26 15.02 4.03
C ALA A 66 -0.67 15.96 4.82
N GLY A 67 -0.13 16.78 5.73
CA GLY A 67 -0.91 17.75 6.49
C GLY A 67 -1.53 17.17 7.78
N GLY A 68 -2.57 17.81 8.31
CA GLY A 68 -3.10 17.62 9.67
C GLY A 68 -3.51 16.20 10.09
N ASN A 69 -3.76 15.30 9.14
CA ASN A 69 -4.16 13.90 9.44
C ASN A 69 -2.95 12.95 9.52
N ALA A 70 -1.72 13.47 9.50
CA ALA A 70 -0.53 12.67 9.44
C ALA A 70 0.51 13.06 10.51
N LEU A 71 1.02 12.05 11.19
CA LEU A 71 2.03 12.18 12.23
C LEU A 71 3.28 11.36 11.89
N ALA A 72 4.40 11.68 12.52
CA ALA A 72 5.60 10.86 12.50
C ALA A 72 5.82 10.26 13.90
N GLY A 73 6.17 8.98 13.98
CA GLY A 73 6.35 8.29 15.25
C GLY A 73 7.26 7.07 15.16
N MET A 74 7.38 6.38 16.27
CA MET A 74 8.06 5.08 16.35
C MET A 74 7.13 3.96 15.86
N PRO A 75 7.65 2.79 15.41
CA PRO A 75 6.83 1.67 14.98
C PRO A 75 5.76 1.24 16.01
N ALA A 76 6.11 1.20 17.29
CA ALA A 76 5.15 0.89 18.35
C ALA A 76 4.02 1.93 18.46
N GLN A 77 4.32 3.21 18.24
CA GLN A 77 3.30 4.27 18.22
C GLN A 77 2.38 4.13 16.99
N ALA A 78 2.97 3.86 15.82
CA ALA A 78 2.23 3.62 14.59
C ALA A 78 1.32 2.38 14.70
N ALA A 79 1.78 1.34 15.39
CA ALA A 79 1.01 0.11 15.57
C ALA A 79 -0.12 0.25 16.61
N ARG A 80 0.12 0.93 17.74
CA ARG A 80 -0.80 0.95 18.90
C ARG A 80 -2.22 1.40 18.54
N GLY A 81 -2.37 2.51 17.85
CA GLY A 81 -3.66 3.09 17.51
C GLY A 81 -4.22 2.68 16.15
N ALA A 82 -3.48 1.88 15.37
CA ALA A 82 -3.85 1.57 13.99
C ALA A 82 -4.98 0.53 13.90
N ASP A 83 -5.90 0.77 12.98
CA ASP A 83 -6.88 -0.21 12.49
C ASP A 83 -6.22 -1.13 11.45
N ALA A 84 -5.25 -0.59 10.70
CA ALA A 84 -4.45 -1.32 9.71
C ALA A 84 -2.99 -0.81 9.69
N LEU A 85 -2.08 -1.71 9.34
CA LEU A 85 -0.66 -1.44 9.15
C LEU A 85 -0.30 -1.64 7.67
N LEU A 86 0.35 -0.65 7.06
CA LEU A 86 1.01 -0.84 5.77
C LEU A 86 2.45 -1.31 6.03
N LEU A 87 2.78 -2.54 5.66
CA LEU A 87 4.14 -3.07 5.72
C LEU A 87 4.86 -2.76 4.40
N ALA A 88 5.77 -1.80 4.42
CA ALA A 88 6.42 -1.23 3.25
C ALA A 88 7.95 -1.14 3.40
N VAL A 89 8.55 -2.20 3.89
CA VAL A 89 10.00 -2.36 4.04
C VAL A 89 10.52 -3.45 3.10
N HIS A 90 11.83 -3.48 2.87
CA HIS A 90 12.47 -4.62 2.24
C HIS A 90 12.29 -5.88 3.10
N TRP A 91 12.18 -7.05 2.48
CA TRP A 91 11.93 -8.32 3.14
C TRP A 91 12.88 -8.58 4.33
N SER A 92 14.17 -8.34 4.15
CA SER A 92 15.19 -8.52 5.19
C SER A 92 14.98 -7.68 6.47
N ARG A 93 14.07 -6.71 6.43
CA ARG A 93 13.75 -5.84 7.56
C ARG A 93 12.50 -6.26 8.34
N PHE A 94 11.83 -7.34 7.93
CA PHE A 94 10.62 -7.81 8.62
C PHE A 94 10.86 -8.12 10.08
N PRO A 95 11.90 -8.89 10.48
CA PRO A 95 12.12 -9.19 11.90
C PRO A 95 12.29 -7.92 12.74
N ASP A 96 13.10 -6.99 12.26
CA ASP A 96 13.42 -5.75 12.98
C ASP A 96 12.20 -4.83 13.10
N VAL A 97 11.47 -4.58 12.01
CA VAL A 97 10.31 -3.67 12.05
C VAL A 97 9.15 -4.25 12.85
N LEU A 98 8.92 -5.56 12.77
CA LEU A 98 7.87 -6.24 13.52
C LEU A 98 8.19 -6.28 15.03
N GLN A 99 9.45 -6.49 15.39
CA GLN A 99 9.91 -6.39 16.77
C GLN A 99 9.68 -4.98 17.34
N GLN A 100 10.04 -3.94 16.58
CA GLN A 100 9.84 -2.55 16.99
C GLN A 100 8.36 -2.14 17.04
N ALA A 101 7.49 -2.77 16.26
CA ALA A 101 6.05 -2.54 16.29
C ALA A 101 5.40 -3.10 17.57
N GLY A 102 6.02 -4.11 18.18
CA GLY A 102 5.52 -4.77 19.39
C GLY A 102 4.33 -5.70 19.11
N ASP A 103 3.40 -5.80 20.05
CA ASP A 103 2.23 -6.65 19.87
C ASP A 103 1.25 -6.05 18.85
N ILE A 104 1.10 -6.76 17.75
CA ILE A 104 0.19 -6.43 16.65
C ILE A 104 -0.92 -7.47 16.46
N SER A 105 -1.14 -8.32 17.45
CA SER A 105 -2.17 -9.36 17.44
C SER A 105 -3.56 -8.77 17.12
N GLY A 106 -4.31 -9.46 16.27
CA GLY A 106 -5.65 -9.05 15.84
C GLY A 106 -5.71 -7.88 14.86
N LYS A 107 -4.58 -7.24 14.53
CA LYS A 107 -4.54 -6.15 13.56
C LYS A 107 -4.59 -6.66 12.12
N VAL A 108 -4.84 -5.73 11.21
CA VAL A 108 -4.72 -5.97 9.77
C VAL A 108 -3.34 -5.50 9.30
N ILE A 109 -2.64 -6.31 8.51
CA ILE A 109 -1.47 -5.89 7.74
C ILE A 109 -1.81 -5.95 6.25
N VAL A 110 -1.60 -4.82 5.56
CA VAL A 110 -1.52 -4.76 4.10
C VAL A 110 -0.03 -4.76 3.74
N SER A 111 0.46 -5.86 3.17
CA SER A 111 1.85 -5.98 2.75
C SER A 111 2.02 -5.57 1.29
N ARG A 112 2.93 -4.62 1.05
CA ARG A 112 3.39 -4.28 -0.29
C ARG A 112 4.76 -4.89 -0.62
N SER A 113 5.35 -5.58 0.35
CA SER A 113 6.71 -6.10 0.23
C SER A 113 6.76 -7.36 -0.64
N LEU A 114 7.86 -7.53 -1.32
CA LEU A 114 8.22 -8.72 -2.10
C LEU A 114 9.39 -9.42 -1.42
N PRO A 115 9.46 -10.76 -1.44
CA PRO A 115 10.59 -11.53 -0.88
C PRO A 115 11.79 -11.51 -1.83
N MET A 116 12.37 -10.32 -2.02
CA MET A 116 13.46 -10.07 -2.94
C MET A 116 14.82 -10.27 -2.29
N ASN A 117 15.79 -10.68 -3.12
CA ASN A 117 17.21 -10.67 -2.75
C ASN A 117 17.71 -9.25 -2.46
N ALA A 118 18.95 -9.11 -1.98
CA ALA A 118 19.52 -7.84 -1.58
C ALA A 118 19.57 -6.81 -2.72
N ASP A 119 19.76 -7.28 -3.95
CA ASP A 119 19.92 -6.46 -5.15
C ASP A 119 18.57 -6.13 -5.81
N ASN A 120 17.47 -6.66 -5.29
CA ASN A 120 16.10 -6.51 -5.84
C ASN A 120 15.94 -7.00 -7.27
N THR A 121 16.69 -8.04 -7.67
CA THR A 121 16.64 -8.61 -9.01
C THR A 121 15.80 -9.88 -9.08
N GLU A 122 15.70 -10.64 -7.97
CA GLU A 122 15.04 -11.93 -7.93
C GLU A 122 14.19 -12.13 -6.67
N LEU A 123 13.14 -12.93 -6.79
CA LEU A 123 12.40 -13.46 -5.66
C LEU A 123 13.12 -14.72 -5.15
N PHE A 124 13.52 -14.75 -3.87
CA PHE A 124 14.06 -15.97 -3.28
C PHE A 124 12.97 -16.88 -2.67
N VAL A 125 11.72 -16.38 -2.58
CA VAL A 125 10.53 -17.19 -2.30
C VAL A 125 9.59 -17.03 -3.48
N ALA A 126 9.33 -18.10 -4.22
CA ALA A 126 8.45 -18.06 -5.39
C ALA A 126 7.82 -19.44 -5.65
N HIS A 127 6.73 -19.47 -6.43
CA HIS A 127 6.03 -20.63 -6.97
C HIS A 127 5.43 -21.62 -5.95
N THR A 128 6.20 -22.18 -5.02
CA THR A 128 5.73 -23.13 -4.00
C THR A 128 5.23 -22.42 -2.72
N SER A 129 5.67 -21.18 -2.49
CA SER A 129 5.23 -20.29 -1.44
C SER A 129 5.30 -18.84 -1.94
N SER A 130 4.98 -17.88 -1.10
CA SER A 130 5.01 -16.45 -1.39
C SER A 130 5.43 -15.65 -0.16
N GLY A 131 5.89 -14.42 -0.36
CA GLY A 131 6.18 -13.51 0.74
C GLY A 131 4.96 -13.27 1.64
N LEU A 132 3.75 -13.24 1.09
CA LEU A 132 2.53 -13.12 1.88
C LEU A 132 2.30 -14.35 2.78
N GLU A 133 2.49 -15.57 2.24
CA GLU A 133 2.32 -16.81 3.01
C GLU A 133 3.40 -16.93 4.10
N GLU A 134 4.64 -16.56 3.80
CA GLU A 134 5.71 -16.54 4.80
C GLU A 134 5.46 -15.48 5.89
N LEU A 135 4.96 -14.29 5.51
CA LEU A 135 4.55 -13.28 6.49
C LEU A 135 3.46 -13.82 7.42
N ALA A 136 2.46 -14.51 6.89
CA ALA A 136 1.37 -15.10 7.69
C ALA A 136 1.90 -16.11 8.73
N LYS A 137 2.97 -16.86 8.41
CA LYS A 137 3.64 -17.76 9.36
C LYS A 137 4.39 -17.00 10.45
N ILE A 138 5.03 -15.86 10.10
CA ILE A 138 5.77 -15.02 11.06
C ILE A 138 4.81 -14.36 12.06
N VAL A 139 3.62 -13.95 11.61
CA VAL A 139 2.63 -13.23 12.41
C VAL A 139 1.26 -13.95 12.45
N PRO A 140 1.15 -15.16 13.02
CA PRO A 140 -0.04 -16.02 12.88
C PRO A 140 -1.32 -15.43 13.50
N LYS A 141 -1.20 -14.45 14.39
CA LYS A 141 -2.35 -13.78 15.04
C LYS A 141 -2.78 -12.50 14.33
N VAL A 142 -2.22 -12.21 13.15
CA VAL A 142 -2.48 -11.01 12.36
C VAL A 142 -3.24 -11.38 11.09
N ARG A 143 -4.15 -10.50 10.66
CA ARG A 143 -4.87 -10.65 9.40
C ARG A 143 -4.07 -10.02 8.28
N VAL A 144 -3.64 -10.80 7.29
CA VAL A 144 -2.75 -10.32 6.23
C VAL A 144 -3.43 -10.28 4.86
N ALA A 145 -3.11 -9.25 4.08
CA ALA A 145 -3.41 -9.17 2.66
C ALA A 145 -2.21 -8.58 1.90
N ALA A 146 -1.99 -8.99 0.65
CA ALA A 146 -1.01 -8.38 -0.24
C ALA A 146 -1.70 -7.35 -1.12
N ALA A 147 -1.13 -6.15 -1.22
CA ALA A 147 -1.54 -5.11 -2.16
C ALA A 147 -0.40 -4.10 -2.40
N PHE A 148 -0.45 -3.34 -3.48
CA PHE A 148 0.53 -2.31 -3.86
C PHE A 148 1.93 -2.84 -4.19
N ASN A 149 2.12 -4.13 -4.30
CA ASN A 149 3.39 -4.76 -4.67
C ASN A 149 3.64 -4.78 -6.19
N SER A 150 2.59 -4.71 -7.01
CA SER A 150 2.65 -4.78 -8.47
C SER A 150 2.44 -3.41 -9.16
N VAL A 151 2.87 -2.32 -8.53
CA VAL A 151 2.78 -0.97 -9.08
C VAL A 151 4.05 -0.18 -8.78
N PRO A 152 4.65 0.51 -9.77
CA PRO A 152 5.74 1.45 -9.55
C PRO A 152 5.32 2.64 -8.68
N SER A 153 6.26 3.16 -7.89
CA SER A 153 5.98 4.30 -7.03
C SER A 153 5.71 5.60 -7.79
N GLU A 154 6.20 5.68 -9.01
CA GLU A 154 6.19 6.86 -9.88
C GLU A 154 4.78 7.21 -10.32
N VAL A 155 3.95 6.19 -10.60
CA VAL A 155 2.58 6.39 -11.09
C VAL A 155 1.57 6.77 -10.00
N LEU A 156 1.91 6.65 -8.71
CA LEU A 156 0.94 6.78 -7.62
C LEU A 156 0.25 8.15 -7.57
N PHE A 157 1.00 9.24 -7.72
CA PHE A 157 0.42 10.58 -7.66
C PHE A 157 -0.45 10.91 -8.88
N SER A 158 -0.02 10.53 -10.09
CA SER A 158 -0.81 10.76 -11.31
C SER A 158 -2.10 9.94 -11.31
N VAL A 159 -2.09 8.72 -10.77
CA VAL A 159 -3.30 7.91 -10.56
C VAL A 159 -4.22 8.57 -9.54
N TYR A 160 -3.69 9.06 -8.42
CA TYR A 160 -4.49 9.76 -7.42
C TYR A 160 -5.14 11.04 -7.98
N GLU A 161 -4.43 11.83 -8.75
CA GLU A 161 -4.98 13.00 -9.44
C GLU A 161 -6.09 12.61 -10.42
N GLY A 162 -5.92 11.49 -11.10
CA GLY A 162 -6.91 10.90 -12.01
C GLY A 162 -8.03 10.07 -11.35
N ARG A 163 -8.12 9.99 -10.02
CA ARG A 163 -9.00 9.07 -9.28
C ARG A 163 -10.51 9.21 -9.56
N ARG A 164 -10.92 10.36 -10.11
CA ARG A 164 -12.31 10.61 -10.51
C ARG A 164 -12.62 10.23 -11.95
N ARG A 165 -11.62 9.77 -12.72
CA ARG A 165 -11.84 9.34 -14.11
C ARG A 165 -12.65 8.05 -14.14
N ALA A 166 -13.48 7.89 -15.18
CA ALA A 166 -14.31 6.69 -15.38
C ALA A 166 -13.45 5.43 -15.55
N LYS A 167 -12.32 5.55 -16.26
CA LYS A 167 -11.37 4.45 -16.49
C LYS A 167 -10.15 4.63 -15.60
N ARG A 168 -10.07 3.82 -14.55
CA ARG A 168 -8.95 3.78 -13.60
C ARG A 168 -8.08 2.56 -13.86
N PRO A 169 -6.75 2.64 -13.64
CA PRO A 169 -5.90 1.46 -13.71
C PRO A 169 -6.31 0.44 -12.65
N SER A 170 -6.05 -0.82 -12.91
CA SER A 170 -6.29 -1.92 -11.99
C SER A 170 -5.16 -2.06 -10.99
N LEU A 171 -5.47 -2.55 -9.78
CA LEU A 171 -4.48 -3.03 -8.84
C LEU A 171 -4.97 -4.32 -8.19
N VAL A 172 -4.21 -5.39 -8.39
CA VAL A 172 -4.50 -6.71 -7.82
C VAL A 172 -4.20 -6.76 -6.34
N TYR A 173 -5.00 -7.50 -5.60
CA TYR A 173 -4.78 -7.82 -4.19
C TYR A 173 -5.27 -9.24 -3.88
N CYS A 174 -4.73 -9.86 -2.83
CA CYS A 174 -5.14 -11.18 -2.37
C CYS A 174 -4.98 -11.33 -0.86
N GLY A 175 -5.61 -12.36 -0.30
CA GLY A 175 -5.54 -12.71 1.12
C GLY A 175 -6.66 -13.65 1.51
N ASP A 176 -6.54 -14.31 2.66
CA ASP A 176 -7.54 -15.24 3.17
C ASP A 176 -8.54 -14.57 4.11
N ASP A 177 -8.12 -13.52 4.82
CA ASP A 177 -8.97 -12.81 5.78
C ASP A 177 -9.84 -11.76 5.07
N LYS A 178 -11.15 -11.84 5.25
CA LYS A 178 -12.13 -10.94 4.63
C LYS A 178 -11.94 -9.48 5.03
N ARG A 179 -11.57 -9.21 6.31
CA ARG A 179 -11.36 -7.85 6.83
C ARG A 179 -10.09 -7.25 6.22
N ALA A 180 -9.00 -8.02 6.16
CA ALA A 180 -7.75 -7.56 5.53
C ALA A 180 -7.96 -7.24 4.04
N LYS A 181 -8.70 -8.08 3.32
CA LYS A 181 -9.06 -7.84 1.92
C LYS A 181 -9.94 -6.60 1.74
N SER A 182 -10.93 -6.40 2.63
CA SER A 182 -11.79 -5.21 2.61
C SER A 182 -10.99 -3.92 2.80
N VAL A 183 -10.07 -3.90 3.79
CA VAL A 183 -9.17 -2.78 4.02
C VAL A 183 -8.28 -2.54 2.80
N ALA A 184 -7.65 -3.57 2.26
CA ALA A 184 -6.81 -3.45 1.07
C ALA A 184 -7.59 -2.86 -0.12
N ALA A 185 -8.81 -3.34 -0.37
CA ALA A 185 -9.67 -2.84 -1.46
C ALA A 185 -10.07 -1.37 -1.25
N THR A 186 -10.36 -0.95 -0.02
CA THR A 186 -10.65 0.45 0.32
C THR A 186 -9.43 1.33 0.04
N LEU A 187 -8.26 0.98 0.57
CA LEU A 187 -7.04 1.75 0.36
C LEU A 187 -6.64 1.85 -1.12
N ILE A 188 -6.82 0.77 -1.90
CA ILE A 188 -6.59 0.75 -3.35
C ILE A 188 -7.52 1.75 -4.05
N ARG A 189 -8.80 1.75 -3.69
CA ARG A 189 -9.82 2.63 -4.27
C ARG A 189 -9.54 4.09 -3.97
N ASP A 190 -9.12 4.38 -2.74
CA ASP A 190 -8.88 5.74 -2.26
C ASP A 190 -7.63 6.37 -2.89
N VAL A 191 -6.63 5.55 -3.24
CA VAL A 191 -5.47 5.99 -4.05
C VAL A 191 -5.85 6.20 -5.53
N GLY A 192 -6.99 5.69 -5.99
CA GLY A 192 -7.49 5.94 -7.35
C GLY A 192 -7.41 4.74 -8.28
N PHE A 193 -6.98 3.58 -7.81
CA PHE A 193 -7.02 2.35 -8.60
C PHE A 193 -8.40 1.67 -8.54
N ASN A 194 -8.64 0.78 -9.50
CA ASN A 194 -9.71 -0.18 -9.46
C ASN A 194 -9.21 -1.46 -8.74
N PRO A 195 -9.73 -1.82 -7.55
CA PRO A 195 -9.28 -3.00 -6.84
C PRO A 195 -9.75 -4.28 -7.55
N VAL A 196 -8.81 -5.19 -7.80
CA VAL A 196 -9.08 -6.50 -8.41
C VAL A 196 -8.75 -7.59 -7.41
N ASP A 197 -9.79 -8.20 -6.84
CA ASP A 197 -9.64 -9.34 -5.95
C ASP A 197 -9.16 -10.55 -6.71
N SER A 198 -7.93 -10.97 -6.46
CA SER A 198 -7.31 -12.12 -7.12
C SER A 198 -7.51 -13.43 -6.35
N GLY A 199 -8.19 -13.39 -5.20
CA GLY A 199 -8.54 -14.61 -4.44
C GLY A 199 -7.74 -14.80 -3.15
N PRO A 200 -7.47 -16.07 -2.75
CA PRO A 200 -6.82 -16.41 -1.49
C PRO A 200 -5.32 -16.05 -1.49
N ALA A 201 -4.70 -16.09 -0.29
CA ALA A 201 -3.30 -15.73 -0.09
C ALA A 201 -2.34 -16.52 -1.00
N ARG A 202 -2.62 -17.78 -1.31
CA ARG A 202 -1.82 -18.61 -2.23
C ARG A 202 -1.64 -17.99 -3.63
N ILE A 203 -2.52 -17.08 -4.06
CA ILE A 203 -2.42 -16.39 -5.36
C ILE A 203 -1.27 -15.37 -5.37
N ALA A 204 -0.76 -14.97 -4.20
CA ALA A 204 0.46 -14.18 -4.10
C ALA A 204 1.66 -14.83 -4.82
N ARG A 205 1.68 -16.18 -4.91
CA ARG A 205 2.69 -16.94 -5.68
C ARG A 205 2.77 -16.55 -7.16
N TYR A 206 1.73 -15.93 -7.70
CA TYR A 206 1.67 -15.45 -9.09
C TYR A 206 1.71 -13.92 -9.17
N ILE A 207 1.17 -13.23 -8.17
CA ILE A 207 1.20 -11.76 -8.11
C ILE A 207 2.62 -11.25 -7.88
N GLU A 208 3.42 -11.91 -7.05
CA GLU A 208 4.78 -11.49 -6.75
C GLU A 208 5.72 -11.61 -7.98
N PRO A 209 5.73 -12.71 -8.75
CA PRO A 209 6.40 -12.75 -10.05
C PRO A 209 5.84 -11.75 -11.07
N PHE A 210 4.53 -11.54 -11.12
CA PHE A 210 3.93 -10.50 -11.96
C PHE A 210 4.43 -9.09 -11.58
N ALA A 211 4.65 -8.83 -10.29
CA ALA A 211 5.23 -7.57 -9.85
C ALA A 211 6.65 -7.35 -10.38
N LEU A 212 7.48 -8.41 -10.50
CA LEU A 212 8.78 -8.32 -11.15
C LEU A 212 8.66 -8.01 -12.64
N LEU A 213 7.71 -8.62 -13.34
CA LEU A 213 7.45 -8.29 -14.75
C LEU A 213 7.07 -6.82 -14.90
N VAL A 214 6.20 -6.30 -14.03
CA VAL A 214 5.83 -4.87 -14.04
C VAL A 214 7.06 -4.00 -13.76
N ALA A 215 7.91 -4.37 -12.81
CA ALA A 215 9.16 -3.66 -12.52
C ALA A 215 10.12 -3.66 -13.72
N GLN A 216 10.30 -4.81 -14.37
CA GLN A 216 11.11 -4.93 -15.59
C GLN A 216 10.62 -3.99 -16.69
N LEU A 217 9.31 -3.97 -16.95
CA LEU A 217 8.72 -3.10 -17.97
C LEU A 217 8.84 -1.61 -17.61
N ALA A 218 8.73 -1.28 -16.32
CA ALA A 218 8.78 0.09 -15.85
C ALA A 218 10.18 0.68 -15.81
N TYR A 219 11.17 -0.08 -15.35
CA TYR A 219 12.51 0.43 -15.07
C TYR A 219 13.54 0.11 -16.15
N GLU A 220 13.36 -1.01 -16.87
CA GLU A 220 14.24 -1.42 -17.97
C GLU A 220 13.61 -1.23 -19.35
N GLY A 221 12.29 -0.99 -19.40
CA GLY A 221 11.55 -0.75 -20.63
C GLY A 221 11.71 0.69 -21.12
N LYS A 222 11.54 0.89 -22.43
CA LYS A 222 11.67 2.21 -23.08
C LYS A 222 10.60 3.24 -22.68
N GLY A 223 9.48 2.80 -22.06
CA GLY A 223 8.34 3.67 -21.69
C GLY A 223 8.50 4.43 -20.38
N GLY A 224 9.49 4.09 -19.56
CA GLY A 224 9.73 4.69 -18.25
C GLY A 224 8.83 4.17 -17.14
N PRO A 225 9.05 4.63 -15.89
CA PRO A 225 8.47 4.04 -14.69
C PRO A 225 7.02 4.46 -14.40
N GLU A 226 6.43 5.37 -15.14
CA GLU A 226 5.02 5.75 -14.97
C GLU A 226 4.09 4.72 -15.62
N LEU A 227 4.26 3.44 -15.25
CA LEU A 227 3.53 2.31 -15.78
C LEU A 227 2.36 1.92 -14.89
N ALA A 228 1.19 1.76 -15.50
CA ALA A 228 0.02 1.16 -14.87
C ALA A 228 -0.67 0.19 -15.83
N TYR A 229 -1.35 -0.83 -15.28
CA TYR A 229 -2.07 -1.81 -16.06
C TYR A 229 -3.58 -1.77 -15.78
N ARG A 230 -4.38 -2.31 -16.70
CA ARG A 230 -5.83 -2.43 -16.54
C ARG A 230 -6.34 -3.77 -17.06
N PHE A 231 -7.16 -4.43 -16.25
CA PHE A 231 -7.91 -5.62 -16.66
C PHE A 231 -9.31 -5.22 -17.09
N ASP A 232 -9.64 -5.43 -18.36
CA ASP A 232 -10.95 -5.20 -18.91
C ASP A 232 -11.60 -6.56 -19.22
N ARG A 233 -12.84 -6.76 -18.76
CA ARG A 233 -13.66 -7.90 -19.18
C ARG A 233 -14.43 -7.50 -20.42
N ARG A 234 -14.27 -8.28 -21.50
CA ARG A 234 -15.06 -8.13 -22.73
C ARG A 234 -16.17 -9.18 -22.71
N GLY A 235 -17.39 -8.81 -22.98
CA GLY A 235 -18.48 -9.75 -23.18
C GLY A 235 -19.50 -9.84 -22.04
N LYS A 236 -19.95 -8.70 -21.52
CA LYS A 236 -21.29 -8.51 -20.95
C LYS A 236 -21.78 -7.13 -21.28
#